data_0c8e157798a0c8395e5c3cfb89f0e697
#
_entry.id   0c8e157798a0c8395e5c3cfb89f0e697
#
_cell.length_a   1.000
_cell.length_b   1.000
_cell.length_c   1.000
_cell.angle_alpha   90.00
_cell.angle_beta   90.00
_cell.angle_gamma   90.00
#
_symmetry.space_group_name_H-M   'P 1'
#
loop_
_entity.id
_entity.type
_entity.pdbx_description
1 polymer ?
#
loop_
_entity_poly.entity_id
_entity_poly.type
_entity_poly.pdbx_seq_one_letter_code
_entity_poly.pdbx_strand_id
1 'polypeptide(L)'
;MNITTLTLTAALVLAVAGCSKTDTASPGATPEGNAAATAPVTLAANTGSSYDLVASKGKGFTVGALMSAQPVYVLFDPQCPHCGRLWQASLPLHSKVKFVWIPISFNPTKSLPQGAALLGAVNPVETMTAHEQSLLAGTGGMAASADVPDELKQAINNNTQLLNQLGVDSVPFLLGKHRKTGDIVSFNGAMETAALANLLGVE
;
A
#
# COMPACT_ATOMS: atom_id res chain seq x y z
N MET A 1 33.58 43.02 -27.38
CA MET A 1 33.87 44.47 -27.36
C MET A 1 32.74 45.13 -26.59
N ASN A 2 33.14 45.84 -25.54
CA ASN A 2 32.37 46.69 -24.58
C ASN A 2 31.62 45.93 -23.45
N ILE A 3 32.11 45.81 -22.26
CA ILE A 3 32.61 46.66 -21.14
C ILE A 3 31.74 47.91 -20.92
N THR A 4 31.10 47.96 -19.77
CA THR A 4 31.04 49.11 -18.85
C THR A 4 30.15 48.76 -17.66
N THR A 5 30.72 48.51 -16.51
CA THR A 5 30.95 49.38 -15.30
C THR A 5 29.67 49.74 -14.52
N LEU A 6 29.51 49.21 -13.35
CA LEU A 6 29.85 49.70 -11.99
C LEU A 6 28.96 50.86 -11.50
N THR A 7 28.17 50.65 -10.44
CA THR A 7 28.14 51.61 -9.30
C THR A 7 27.58 50.95 -8.04
N LEU A 8 28.27 51.18 -7.00
CA LEU A 8 28.24 50.93 -5.57
C LEU A 8 27.52 52.08 -4.85
N THR A 9 26.63 51.81 -3.89
CA THR A 9 26.30 52.70 -2.74
C THR A 9 25.61 51.84 -1.69
N ALA A 10 26.16 51.54 -0.57
CA ALA A 10 26.49 52.17 0.68
C ALA A 10 25.27 52.44 1.60
N ALA A 11 25.18 51.62 2.65
CA ALA A 11 24.90 51.81 4.07
C ALA A 11 23.67 52.65 4.52
N LEU A 12 22.88 52.06 5.41
CA LEU A 12 22.56 52.74 6.68
C LEU A 12 22.15 51.70 7.74
N VAL A 13 22.88 51.75 8.85
CA VAL A 13 22.69 51.03 10.11
C VAL A 13 21.67 51.77 10.94
N LEU A 14 20.70 51.12 11.55
CA LEU A 14 20.05 51.62 12.77
C LEU A 14 19.83 50.44 13.73
N ALA A 15 20.60 50.50 14.80
CA ALA A 15 20.47 49.66 15.96
C ALA A 15 19.36 50.23 16.87
N VAL A 16 18.48 49.38 17.36
CA VAL A 16 17.69 49.65 18.56
C VAL A 16 17.86 48.46 19.51
N ALA A 17 18.51 48.73 20.60
CA ALA A 17 18.66 47.88 21.76
C ALA A 17 17.36 47.92 22.59
N GLY A 18 16.91 46.76 23.04
CA GLY A 18 15.85 46.58 24.02
C GLY A 18 16.10 45.34 24.83
N CYS A 19 16.50 45.51 26.07
CA CYS A 19 16.91 44.50 27.04
C CYS A 19 15.76 43.67 27.62
N SER A 20 16.14 42.46 28.00
CA SER A 20 15.80 41.70 29.21
C SER A 20 14.55 40.81 29.22
N LYS A 21 14.70 39.49 29.28
CA LYS A 21 14.84 38.76 30.54
C LYS A 21 15.18 37.28 30.25
N THR A 22 16.12 36.83 31.04
CA THR A 22 16.53 35.45 31.32
C THR A 22 15.35 34.58 31.67
N ASP A 23 15.28 33.35 31.05
CA ASP A 23 15.11 32.14 31.85
C ASP A 23 15.43 30.89 31.00
N THR A 24 16.41 30.19 31.51
CA THR A 24 16.62 28.74 31.63
C THR A 24 16.60 27.86 30.38
N ALA A 25 17.79 27.42 30.05
CA ALA A 25 18.10 26.30 29.16
C ALA A 25 17.30 25.02 29.52
N SER A 26 16.74 24.40 28.52
CA SER A 26 16.47 22.96 28.54
C SER A 26 16.99 22.34 27.25
N PRO A 27 17.83 21.31 27.34
CA PRO A 27 18.44 20.69 26.19
C PRO A 27 17.56 19.57 25.62
N GLY A 28 17.53 19.47 24.29
CA GLY A 28 17.28 18.22 23.60
C GLY A 28 15.81 17.94 23.26
N ALA A 29 15.34 18.44 22.14
CA ALA A 29 14.26 17.82 21.41
C ALA A 29 14.84 17.25 20.11
N THR A 30 15.10 15.97 20.12
CA THR A 30 15.20 15.14 18.93
C THR A 30 13.87 15.23 18.16
N PRO A 31 13.88 15.38 16.83
CA PRO A 31 12.64 15.21 16.06
C PRO A 31 12.28 13.73 16.06
N GLU A 32 11.39 13.33 16.97
CA GLU A 32 10.68 12.07 16.84
C GLU A 32 9.85 12.12 15.56
N GLY A 33 10.28 11.34 14.59
CA GLY A 33 9.50 11.03 13.41
C GLY A 33 8.18 10.39 13.86
N ASN A 34 7.11 11.15 13.77
CA ASN A 34 5.76 10.70 14.01
C ASN A 34 5.37 9.73 12.86
N ALA A 35 5.78 8.46 12.98
CA ALA A 35 5.17 7.39 12.22
C ALA A 35 3.74 7.27 12.74
N ALA A 36 2.80 7.90 12.05
CA ALA A 36 1.39 7.69 12.28
C ALA A 36 1.08 6.22 12.04
N ALA A 37 1.11 5.43 13.11
CA ALA A 37 0.56 4.09 13.12
C ALA A 37 -0.95 4.27 12.88
N THR A 38 -1.39 4.04 11.65
CA THR A 38 -2.82 3.96 11.33
C THR A 38 -3.38 2.81 12.17
N ALA A 39 -4.28 3.13 13.09
CA ALA A 39 -4.92 2.15 13.94
C ALA A 39 -5.62 1.09 13.06
N PRO A 40 -5.63 -0.19 13.47
CA PRO A 40 -6.37 -1.22 12.75
C PRO A 40 -7.84 -0.80 12.66
N VAL A 41 -8.36 -0.68 11.44
CA VAL A 41 -9.79 -0.50 11.22
C VAL A 41 -10.45 -1.83 11.57
N THR A 42 -10.93 -1.92 12.78
CA THR A 42 -11.76 -3.04 13.20
C THR A 42 -13.10 -2.88 12.50
N LEU A 43 -13.35 -3.65 11.46
CA LEU A 43 -14.71 -3.85 10.93
C LEU A 43 -15.50 -4.59 12.03
N ALA A 44 -16.05 -3.83 12.96
CA ALA A 44 -16.86 -4.39 14.04
C ALA A 44 -18.13 -5.00 13.44
N ALA A 45 -18.43 -6.21 13.85
CA ALA A 45 -19.68 -6.97 13.74
C ALA A 45 -19.86 -7.95 12.57
N ASN A 46 -19.11 -7.92 11.45
CA ASN A 46 -19.30 -8.87 10.34
C ASN A 46 -18.00 -9.42 9.72
N THR A 47 -16.90 -9.42 10.46
CA THR A 47 -15.58 -9.83 9.91
C THR A 47 -15.56 -11.27 9.39
N GLY A 48 -16.28 -12.19 10.06
CA GLY A 48 -16.41 -13.57 9.59
C GLY A 48 -17.11 -13.65 8.23
N SER A 49 -18.25 -12.96 8.09
CA SER A 49 -18.98 -12.91 6.82
C SER A 49 -18.19 -12.19 5.71
N SER A 50 -17.40 -11.17 6.04
CA SER A 50 -16.53 -10.49 5.10
C SER A 50 -15.42 -11.39 4.59
N TYR A 51 -14.78 -12.17 5.46
CA TYR A 51 -13.75 -13.13 5.07
C TYR A 51 -14.30 -14.19 4.11
N ASP A 52 -15.46 -14.79 4.45
CA ASP A 52 -16.11 -15.82 3.62
C ASP A 52 -16.61 -15.22 2.29
N LEU A 53 -17.07 -13.98 2.31
CA LEU A 53 -17.48 -13.25 1.10
C LEU A 53 -16.29 -13.07 0.14
N VAL A 54 -15.15 -12.62 0.64
CA VAL A 54 -13.92 -12.47 -0.17
C VAL A 54 -13.42 -13.83 -0.64
N ALA A 55 -13.42 -14.83 0.22
CA ALA A 55 -13.02 -16.20 -0.12
C ALA A 55 -13.84 -16.80 -1.27
N SER A 56 -15.15 -16.51 -1.31
CA SER A 56 -16.06 -17.06 -2.31
C SER A 56 -16.11 -16.29 -3.62
N LYS A 57 -15.98 -14.96 -3.57
CA LYS A 57 -16.19 -14.08 -4.72
C LYS A 57 -14.93 -13.45 -5.29
N GLY A 58 -13.89 -13.27 -4.48
CA GLY A 58 -12.65 -12.61 -4.89
C GLY A 58 -11.90 -13.44 -5.94
N LYS A 59 -11.54 -12.82 -7.05
CA LYS A 59 -10.72 -13.40 -8.11
C LYS A 59 -9.33 -12.80 -8.05
N GLY A 60 -8.34 -13.60 -7.64
CA GLY A 60 -6.97 -13.16 -7.46
C GLY A 60 -5.97 -14.24 -7.82
N PHE A 61 -4.70 -13.88 -7.81
CA PHE A 61 -3.59 -14.81 -7.93
C PHE A 61 -3.00 -15.14 -6.56
N THR A 62 -2.54 -16.37 -6.41
CA THR A 62 -2.04 -16.89 -5.14
C THR A 62 -0.51 -16.92 -5.14
N VAL A 63 0.09 -16.45 -4.04
CA VAL A 63 1.54 -16.51 -3.82
C VAL A 63 1.86 -17.00 -2.40
N GLY A 64 3.08 -17.49 -2.21
CA GLY A 64 3.58 -17.88 -0.90
C GLY A 64 3.29 -19.33 -0.55
N ALA A 65 2.96 -19.63 0.71
CA ALA A 65 2.77 -20.97 1.25
C ALA A 65 1.48 -21.62 0.74
N LEU A 66 1.49 -22.11 -0.49
CA LEU A 66 0.30 -22.60 -1.23
C LEU A 66 -0.49 -23.66 -0.48
N MET A 67 0.17 -24.47 0.35
CA MET A 67 -0.49 -25.55 1.13
C MET A 67 -1.19 -25.04 2.41
N SER A 68 -1.08 -23.76 2.74
CA SER A 68 -1.78 -23.20 3.90
C SER A 68 -3.28 -23.18 3.66
N ALA A 69 -4.04 -23.69 4.63
CA ALA A 69 -5.51 -23.68 4.61
C ALA A 69 -6.13 -22.31 4.93
N GLN A 70 -5.32 -21.37 5.43
CA GLN A 70 -5.77 -20.04 5.85
C GLN A 70 -5.13 -18.96 4.97
N PRO A 71 -5.73 -18.64 3.82
CA PRO A 71 -5.25 -17.57 2.97
C PRO A 71 -5.47 -16.19 3.61
N VAL A 72 -4.57 -15.29 3.29
CA VAL A 72 -4.70 -13.85 3.54
C VAL A 72 -5.06 -13.19 2.20
N TYR A 73 -6.18 -12.52 2.17
CA TYR A 73 -6.67 -11.80 0.98
C TYR A 73 -6.19 -10.36 1.02
N VAL A 74 -5.71 -9.86 -0.11
CA VAL A 74 -5.30 -8.47 -0.27
C VAL A 74 -5.97 -7.89 -1.51
N LEU A 75 -6.94 -6.99 -1.31
CA LEU A 75 -7.50 -6.21 -2.41
C LEU A 75 -6.57 -5.03 -2.68
N PHE A 76 -6.19 -4.85 -3.94
CA PHE A 76 -5.20 -3.85 -4.33
C PHE A 76 -5.52 -3.23 -5.69
N ASP A 77 -5.13 -1.98 -5.89
CA ASP A 77 -5.14 -1.34 -7.21
C ASP A 77 -3.72 -1.32 -7.76
N PRO A 78 -3.47 -1.80 -8.99
CA PRO A 78 -2.14 -1.80 -9.61
C PRO A 78 -1.47 -0.43 -9.73
N GLN A 79 -2.20 0.67 -9.61
CA GLN A 79 -1.66 2.02 -9.64
C GLN A 79 -1.47 2.63 -8.23
N CYS A 80 -1.65 1.84 -7.18
CA CYS A 80 -1.55 2.32 -5.81
C CYS A 80 -0.15 2.08 -5.21
N PRO A 81 0.67 3.12 -4.92
CA PRO A 81 2.01 2.93 -4.35
C PRO A 81 2.02 2.30 -2.95
N HIS A 82 0.93 2.46 -2.17
CA HIS A 82 0.79 1.78 -0.88
C HIS A 82 0.65 0.26 -1.05
N CYS A 83 0.00 -0.18 -2.14
CA CYS A 83 -0.09 -1.59 -2.48
C CYS A 83 1.29 -2.18 -2.78
N GLY A 84 2.13 -1.44 -3.51
CA GLY A 84 3.52 -1.83 -3.76
C GLY A 84 4.37 -1.96 -2.50
N ARG A 85 4.19 -1.06 -1.54
CA ARG A 85 4.87 -1.17 -0.25
C ARG A 85 4.41 -2.39 0.54
N LEU A 86 3.11 -2.69 0.56
CA LEU A 86 2.59 -3.89 1.21
C LEU A 86 3.07 -5.17 0.50
N TRP A 87 3.16 -5.15 -0.84
CA TRP A 87 3.76 -6.25 -1.59
C TRP A 87 5.18 -6.55 -1.13
N GLN A 88 6.04 -5.53 -1.08
CA GLN A 88 7.42 -5.68 -0.61
C GLN A 88 7.50 -6.21 0.82
N ALA A 89 6.65 -5.69 1.71
CA ALA A 89 6.58 -6.13 3.10
C ALA A 89 6.11 -7.60 3.23
N SER A 90 5.32 -8.11 2.29
CA SER A 90 4.81 -9.48 2.29
C SER A 90 5.83 -10.52 1.81
N LEU A 91 6.80 -10.15 0.98
CA LEU A 91 7.75 -11.09 0.36
C LEU A 91 8.49 -11.98 1.38
N PRO A 92 9.05 -11.46 2.50
CA PRO A 92 9.71 -12.30 3.49
C PRO A 92 8.79 -13.33 4.16
N LEU A 93 7.47 -13.11 4.11
CA LEU A 93 6.47 -13.98 4.72
C LEU A 93 5.93 -15.05 3.77
N HIS A 94 6.32 -15.07 2.49
CA HIS A 94 5.82 -16.03 1.50
C HIS A 94 6.16 -17.49 1.86
N SER A 95 7.21 -17.75 2.63
CA SER A 95 7.50 -19.10 3.13
C SER A 95 6.51 -19.59 4.20
N LYS A 96 5.77 -18.68 4.84
CA LYS A 96 4.89 -18.97 5.98
C LYS A 96 3.41 -18.72 5.68
N VAL A 97 3.10 -17.75 4.82
CA VAL A 97 1.74 -17.24 4.56
C VAL A 97 1.34 -17.48 3.11
N LYS A 98 0.12 -17.96 2.90
CA LYS A 98 -0.55 -17.94 1.59
C LYS A 98 -1.26 -16.61 1.43
N PHE A 99 -0.83 -15.81 0.47
CA PHE A 99 -1.53 -14.60 0.08
C PHE A 99 -2.33 -14.82 -1.20
N VAL A 100 -3.52 -14.23 -1.27
CA VAL A 100 -4.33 -14.11 -2.48
C VAL A 100 -4.46 -12.63 -2.79
N TRP A 101 -3.77 -12.17 -3.82
CA TRP A 101 -3.79 -10.78 -4.28
C TRP A 101 -4.91 -10.60 -5.30
N ILE A 102 -5.85 -9.73 -4.97
CA ILE A 102 -7.12 -9.54 -5.70
C ILE A 102 -7.10 -8.14 -6.31
N PRO A 103 -6.82 -8.01 -7.62
CA PRO A 103 -6.78 -6.70 -8.26
C PRO A 103 -8.18 -6.10 -8.38
N ILE A 104 -8.28 -4.83 -8.02
CA ILE A 104 -9.42 -3.95 -8.27
C ILE A 104 -9.01 -2.85 -9.26
N SER A 105 -9.93 -2.01 -9.67
CA SER A 105 -9.63 -0.88 -10.55
C SER A 105 -10.36 0.38 -10.12
N PHE A 106 -9.61 1.36 -9.62
CA PHE A 106 -10.08 2.74 -9.46
C PHE A 106 -9.85 3.57 -10.72
N ASN A 107 -8.91 3.15 -11.58
CA ASN A 107 -8.62 3.79 -12.86
C ASN A 107 -8.78 2.79 -14.01
N PRO A 108 -9.92 2.76 -14.70
CA PRO A 108 -10.20 1.77 -15.74
C PRO A 108 -9.22 1.80 -16.93
N THR A 109 -8.55 2.92 -17.16
CA THR A 109 -7.61 3.04 -18.29
C THR A 109 -6.22 2.51 -18.00
N LYS A 110 -5.82 2.43 -16.72
CA LYS A 110 -4.51 1.92 -16.30
C LYS A 110 -4.60 0.70 -15.40
N SER A 111 -5.34 0.80 -14.29
CA SER A 111 -5.42 -0.27 -13.29
C SER A 111 -6.08 -1.53 -13.85
N LEU A 112 -7.12 -1.39 -14.68
CA LEU A 112 -7.82 -2.56 -15.22
C LEU A 112 -6.93 -3.41 -16.14
N PRO A 113 -6.26 -2.87 -17.18
CA PRO A 113 -5.39 -3.68 -18.02
C PRO A 113 -4.19 -4.26 -17.27
N GLN A 114 -3.61 -3.52 -16.33
CA GLN A 114 -2.51 -4.04 -15.50
C GLN A 114 -2.98 -5.14 -14.54
N GLY A 115 -4.13 -4.97 -13.90
CA GLY A 115 -4.75 -6.01 -13.07
C GLY A 115 -5.06 -7.27 -13.86
N ALA A 116 -5.53 -7.14 -15.09
CA ALA A 116 -5.77 -8.27 -15.99
C ALA A 116 -4.48 -9.00 -16.35
N ALA A 117 -3.41 -8.26 -16.67
CA ALA A 117 -2.10 -8.84 -16.95
C ALA A 117 -1.53 -9.59 -15.73
N LEU A 118 -1.72 -9.07 -14.52
CA LEU A 118 -1.32 -9.74 -13.27
C LEU A 118 -2.14 -11.01 -13.00
N LEU A 119 -3.46 -10.99 -13.25
CA LEU A 119 -4.32 -12.18 -13.11
C LEU A 119 -3.94 -13.29 -14.09
N GLY A 120 -3.54 -12.93 -15.31
CA GLY A 120 -3.15 -13.87 -16.36
C GLY A 120 -1.67 -14.26 -16.32
N ALA A 121 -0.88 -13.77 -15.35
CA ALA A 121 0.55 -13.99 -15.30
C ALA A 121 0.88 -15.48 -15.00
N VAL A 122 1.80 -16.05 -15.78
CA VAL A 122 2.33 -17.41 -15.53
C VAL A 122 3.18 -17.42 -14.25
N ASN A 123 3.97 -16.38 -14.03
CA ASN A 123 4.82 -16.20 -12.84
C ASN A 123 4.35 -14.97 -12.05
N PRO A 124 3.29 -15.08 -11.25
CA PRO A 124 2.69 -13.92 -10.62
C PRO A 124 3.62 -13.20 -9.62
N VAL A 125 4.52 -13.93 -8.94
CA VAL A 125 5.50 -13.31 -8.01
C VAL A 125 6.47 -12.40 -8.77
N GLU A 126 7.03 -12.89 -9.84
CA GLU A 126 7.98 -12.13 -10.67
C GLU A 126 7.30 -10.94 -11.34
N THR A 127 6.14 -11.17 -11.95
CA THR A 127 5.37 -10.13 -12.65
C THR A 127 4.93 -9.03 -11.72
N MET A 128 4.37 -9.37 -10.55
CA MET A 128 3.96 -8.40 -9.55
C MET A 128 5.16 -7.65 -8.97
N THR A 129 6.27 -8.33 -8.71
CA THR A 129 7.47 -7.67 -8.18
C THR A 129 8.02 -6.64 -9.17
N ALA A 130 8.13 -7.00 -10.45
CA ALA A 130 8.58 -6.08 -11.49
C ALA A 130 7.61 -4.90 -11.67
N HIS A 131 6.30 -5.18 -11.64
CA HIS A 131 5.27 -4.15 -11.71
C HIS A 131 5.39 -3.14 -10.58
N GLU A 132 5.46 -3.61 -9.33
CA GLU A 132 5.49 -2.74 -8.16
C GLU A 132 6.82 -1.99 -8.01
N GLN A 133 7.94 -2.58 -8.42
CA GLN A 133 9.21 -1.87 -8.50
C GLN A 133 9.14 -0.71 -9.50
N SER A 134 8.57 -0.93 -10.68
CA SER A 134 8.36 0.11 -11.69
C SER A 134 7.42 1.21 -11.18
N LEU A 135 6.32 0.83 -10.53
CA LEU A 135 5.36 1.77 -9.95
C LEU A 135 6.02 2.66 -8.88
N LEU A 136 6.74 2.06 -7.93
CA LEU A 136 7.42 2.77 -6.85
C LEU A 136 8.58 3.64 -7.35
N ALA A 137 9.20 3.28 -8.47
CA ALA A 137 10.18 4.11 -9.17
C ALA A 137 9.55 5.29 -9.96
N GLY A 138 8.21 5.41 -9.94
CA GLY A 138 7.49 6.50 -10.63
C GLY A 138 7.32 6.29 -12.14
N THR A 139 7.60 5.10 -12.66
CA THR A 139 7.49 4.78 -14.10
C THR A 139 6.13 4.21 -14.49
N GLY A 140 5.19 4.07 -13.52
CA GLY A 140 3.78 3.78 -13.76
C GLY A 140 3.43 2.29 -13.85
N GLY A 141 4.33 1.40 -13.42
CA GLY A 141 4.11 -0.03 -13.43
C GLY A 141 4.38 -0.67 -14.80
N MET A 142 3.94 -1.90 -14.98
CA MET A 142 4.10 -2.65 -16.23
C MET A 142 3.26 -2.07 -17.37
N ALA A 143 3.76 -2.16 -18.59
CA ALA A 143 2.93 -1.96 -19.77
C ALA A 143 1.93 -3.11 -19.90
N ALA A 144 0.67 -2.78 -20.19
CA ALA A 144 -0.38 -3.78 -20.39
C ALA A 144 -1.22 -3.43 -21.61
N SER A 145 -1.76 -4.46 -22.28
CA SER A 145 -2.63 -4.28 -23.43
C SER A 145 -3.95 -3.63 -23.02
N ALA A 146 -4.41 -2.64 -23.79
CA ALA A 146 -5.75 -2.09 -23.62
C ALA A 146 -6.85 -3.08 -24.07
N ASP A 147 -6.49 -4.06 -24.90
CA ASP A 147 -7.38 -5.15 -25.32
C ASP A 147 -7.36 -6.23 -24.22
N VAL A 148 -8.25 -6.06 -23.26
CA VAL A 148 -8.39 -6.98 -22.12
C VAL A 148 -9.50 -7.98 -22.43
N PRO A 149 -9.26 -9.29 -22.27
CA PRO A 149 -10.31 -10.31 -22.39
C PRO A 149 -11.49 -10.01 -21.46
N ASP A 150 -12.71 -10.17 -21.97
CA ASP A 150 -13.93 -9.80 -21.24
C ASP A 150 -14.07 -10.53 -19.90
N GLU A 151 -13.61 -11.79 -19.81
CA GLU A 151 -13.60 -12.54 -18.56
C GLU A 151 -12.73 -11.86 -17.47
N LEU A 152 -11.51 -11.42 -17.83
CA LEU A 152 -10.62 -10.73 -16.90
C LEU A 152 -11.14 -9.34 -16.53
N LYS A 153 -11.70 -8.63 -17.51
CA LYS A 153 -12.36 -7.34 -17.28
C LYS A 153 -13.51 -7.49 -16.26
N GLN A 154 -14.35 -8.50 -16.45
CA GLN A 154 -15.47 -8.79 -15.56
C GLN A 154 -14.97 -9.20 -14.15
N ALA A 155 -13.91 -10.02 -14.07
CA ALA A 155 -13.33 -10.41 -12.80
C ALA A 155 -12.87 -9.19 -11.98
N ILE A 156 -12.16 -8.24 -12.60
CA ILE A 156 -11.68 -7.02 -11.93
C ILE A 156 -12.84 -6.11 -11.53
N ASN A 157 -13.84 -5.94 -12.39
CA ASN A 157 -15.03 -5.16 -12.06
C ASN A 157 -15.79 -5.77 -10.88
N ASN A 158 -15.94 -7.10 -10.84
CA ASN A 158 -16.55 -7.80 -9.72
C ASN A 158 -15.73 -7.66 -8.43
N ASN A 159 -14.40 -7.70 -8.51
CA ASN A 159 -13.53 -7.43 -7.36
C ASN A 159 -13.70 -6.00 -6.84
N THR A 160 -13.83 -5.03 -7.73
CA THR A 160 -14.07 -3.63 -7.35
C THR A 160 -15.43 -3.47 -6.66
N GLN A 161 -16.46 -4.14 -7.17
CA GLN A 161 -17.78 -4.18 -6.51
C GLN A 161 -17.72 -4.91 -5.15
N LEU A 162 -16.89 -5.96 -5.04
CA LEU A 162 -16.69 -6.67 -3.78
C LEU A 162 -16.09 -5.74 -2.71
N LEU A 163 -15.06 -4.93 -3.06
CA LEU A 163 -14.49 -3.92 -2.16
C LEU A 163 -15.58 -2.96 -1.64
N ASN A 164 -16.45 -2.48 -2.54
CA ASN A 164 -17.56 -1.59 -2.18
C ASN A 164 -18.59 -2.31 -1.25
N GLN A 165 -18.88 -3.60 -1.50
CA GLN A 165 -19.78 -4.41 -0.64
C GLN A 165 -19.22 -4.60 0.77
N LEU A 166 -17.89 -4.59 0.93
CA LEU A 166 -17.22 -4.63 2.23
C LEU A 166 -17.29 -3.29 2.96
N GLY A 167 -17.78 -2.22 2.33
CA GLY A 167 -17.77 -0.86 2.89
C GLY A 167 -16.36 -0.25 2.95
N VAL A 168 -15.45 -0.72 2.10
CA VAL A 168 -14.05 -0.27 2.05
C VAL A 168 -13.87 0.57 0.79
N ASP A 169 -13.29 1.75 0.95
CA ASP A 169 -13.11 2.76 -0.10
C ASP A 169 -11.65 3.01 -0.48
N SER A 170 -10.73 2.30 0.15
CA SER A 170 -9.29 2.49 -0.05
C SER A 170 -8.51 1.18 -0.03
N VAL A 171 -7.34 1.18 -0.67
CA VAL A 171 -6.44 0.02 -0.79
C VAL A 171 -5.00 0.39 -0.44
N PRO A 172 -4.18 -0.61 -0.07
CA PRO A 172 -4.50 -2.03 0.03
C PRO A 172 -5.42 -2.32 1.21
N PHE A 173 -6.36 -3.25 1.03
CA PHE A 173 -7.19 -3.78 2.11
C PHE A 173 -6.85 -5.26 2.32
N LEU A 174 -6.39 -5.58 3.53
CA LEU A 174 -5.99 -6.92 3.95
C LEU A 174 -7.05 -7.53 4.84
N LEU A 175 -7.34 -8.82 4.61
CA LEU A 175 -8.27 -9.61 5.39
C LEU A 175 -7.71 -11.02 5.56
N GLY A 176 -7.52 -11.47 6.80
CA GLY A 176 -6.91 -12.75 7.11
C GLY A 176 -7.41 -13.36 8.39
N LYS A 177 -6.85 -14.53 8.75
CA LYS A 177 -7.03 -15.15 10.06
C LYS A 177 -5.71 -15.11 10.82
N HIS A 178 -5.76 -14.64 12.05
CA HIS A 178 -4.62 -14.69 12.96
C HIS A 178 -4.28 -16.14 13.29
N ARG A 179 -3.07 -16.58 12.98
CA ARG A 179 -2.69 -18.00 13.01
C ARG A 179 -2.82 -18.67 14.36
N LYS A 180 -2.54 -17.94 15.44
CA LYS A 180 -2.53 -18.49 16.80
C LYS A 180 -3.92 -18.51 17.42
N THR A 181 -4.76 -17.50 17.14
CA THR A 181 -6.09 -17.35 17.78
C THR A 181 -7.25 -17.78 16.89
N GLY A 182 -7.06 -17.77 15.55
CA GLY A 182 -8.13 -18.01 14.59
C GLY A 182 -9.04 -16.81 14.32
N ASP A 183 -8.81 -15.70 15.01
CA ASP A 183 -9.61 -14.48 14.85
C ASP A 183 -9.44 -13.90 13.45
N ILE A 184 -10.52 -13.33 12.91
CA ILE A 184 -10.43 -12.57 11.68
C ILE A 184 -9.78 -11.23 11.97
N VAL A 185 -8.74 -10.94 11.21
CA VAL A 185 -8.02 -9.67 11.26
C VAL A 185 -8.15 -8.94 9.93
N SER A 186 -8.26 -7.63 9.98
CA SER A 186 -8.27 -6.78 8.79
C SER A 186 -7.41 -5.54 9.01
N PHE A 187 -6.89 -5.02 7.91
CA PHE A 187 -6.10 -3.79 7.93
C PHE A 187 -6.25 -3.04 6.61
N ASN A 188 -6.35 -1.72 6.71
CA ASN A 188 -6.41 -0.83 5.56
C ASN A 188 -5.13 -0.01 5.48
N GLY A 189 -4.39 -0.11 4.38
CA GLY A 189 -3.13 0.58 4.16
C GLY A 189 -1.91 -0.35 4.10
N ALA A 190 -0.73 0.25 3.94
CA ALA A 190 0.54 -0.46 3.96
C ALA A 190 1.10 -0.55 5.39
N MET A 191 1.86 -1.61 5.64
CA MET A 191 2.59 -1.80 6.89
C MET A 191 3.92 -2.50 6.62
N GLU A 192 4.83 -2.41 7.57
CA GLU A 192 6.12 -3.09 7.53
C GLU A 192 5.98 -4.59 7.81
N THR A 193 6.97 -5.37 7.35
CA THR A 193 6.97 -6.84 7.49
C THR A 193 6.72 -7.32 8.93
N ALA A 194 7.35 -6.70 9.93
CA ALA A 194 7.18 -7.08 11.32
C ALA A 194 5.76 -6.84 11.82
N ALA A 195 5.15 -5.72 11.46
CA ALA A 195 3.76 -5.42 11.80
C ALA A 195 2.79 -6.39 11.11
N LEU A 196 3.06 -6.72 9.83
CA LEU A 196 2.27 -7.70 9.08
C LEU A 196 2.38 -9.10 9.70
N ALA A 197 3.59 -9.52 10.10
CA ALA A 197 3.80 -10.80 10.78
C ALA A 197 3.04 -10.86 12.11
N ASN A 198 3.09 -9.81 12.91
CA ASN A 198 2.36 -9.71 14.17
C ASN A 198 0.84 -9.75 13.95
N LEU A 199 0.31 -8.98 12.99
CA LEU A 199 -1.11 -8.97 12.65
C LEU A 199 -1.63 -10.35 12.27
N LEU A 200 -0.79 -11.13 11.58
CA LEU A 200 -1.15 -12.48 11.11
C LEU A 200 -0.78 -13.59 12.12
N GLY A 201 -0.07 -13.27 13.20
CA GLY A 201 0.40 -14.24 14.19
C GLY A 201 1.45 -15.21 13.64
N VAL A 202 2.29 -14.75 12.70
CA VAL A 202 3.37 -15.52 12.08
C VAL A 202 4.72 -14.87 12.42
N GLU A 203 5.47 -15.51 13.26
CA GLU A 203 6.83 -15.11 13.67
C GLU A 203 7.89 -15.95 12.99
#